data_91cb1629eec8c40d7c60c2bfac0fd3c6
#
_entry.id   91cb1629eec8c40d7c60c2bfac0fd3c6
#
_cell.length_a   1.000
_cell.length_b   1.000
_cell.length_c   1.000
_cell.angle_alpha   90.00
_cell.angle_beta   90.00
_cell.angle_gamma   90.00
#
_symmetry.space_group_name_H-M   'P 1'
#
loop_
_entity.id
_entity.type
_entity.pdbx_description
1 polymer ?
#
loop_
_entity_poly.entity_id
_entity_poly.type
_entity_poly.pdbx_seq_one_letter_code
_entity_poly.pdbx_strand_id
1 'polypeptide(L)'
;MKLIDQYQDIELIDALEERYLAYALTTIMDRALPDSRDGLKPVHRRILYGMFKLSLKANSSFKKSARVVGDVMGRFHPHGDQAIYDTLVRLAQDFSVRWPLIDGQGNFGNIDGDNAAAMRYTEARLTTIAELLLEGIDEDAVEFRST
;
A
#
# COMPACT_ATOMS: atom_id res chain seq x y z
N MET A 1 -22.30 -8.44 43.34
CA MET A 1 -22.63 -8.43 41.89
C MET A 1 -21.78 -9.51 41.25
N LYS A 2 -22.34 -10.71 40.98
CA LYS A 2 -21.62 -11.83 40.38
C LYS A 2 -21.43 -11.54 38.92
N LEU A 3 -20.17 -11.36 38.48
CA LEU A 3 -19.80 -11.47 37.09
C LEU A 3 -20.05 -12.94 36.70
N ILE A 4 -21.12 -13.17 35.96
CA ILE A 4 -21.34 -14.46 35.28
C ILE A 4 -20.41 -14.43 34.09
N ASP A 5 -19.27 -15.12 34.21
CA ASP A 5 -18.43 -15.46 33.07
C ASP A 5 -19.28 -16.32 32.14
N GLN A 6 -19.74 -15.73 31.06
CA GLN A 6 -20.37 -16.47 29.97
C GLN A 6 -19.25 -17.16 29.17
N TYR A 7 -18.82 -18.31 29.63
CA TYR A 7 -18.05 -19.24 28.81
C TYR A 7 -18.99 -19.92 27.83
N GLN A 8 -18.66 -19.87 26.58
CA GLN A 8 -19.35 -20.57 25.52
C GLN A 8 -18.47 -21.73 25.09
N ASP A 9 -18.92 -22.96 25.31
CA ASP A 9 -18.23 -24.16 24.82
C ASP A 9 -18.44 -24.23 23.32
N ILE A 10 -17.34 -24.12 22.55
CA ILE A 10 -17.34 -24.25 21.09
C ILE A 10 -16.39 -25.40 20.75
N GLU A 11 -16.79 -26.26 19.85
CA GLU A 11 -15.90 -27.28 19.31
C GLU A 11 -14.67 -26.65 18.66
N LEU A 12 -13.49 -27.22 18.92
CA LEU A 12 -12.21 -26.66 18.41
C LEU A 12 -12.20 -26.55 16.89
N ILE A 13 -12.81 -27.51 16.21
CA ILE A 13 -12.89 -27.55 14.73
C ILE A 13 -13.71 -26.36 14.24
N ASP A 14 -14.89 -26.16 14.80
CA ASP A 14 -15.79 -25.05 14.41
C ASP A 14 -15.13 -23.68 14.64
N ALA A 15 -14.48 -23.51 15.78
CA ALA A 15 -13.74 -22.30 16.10
C ALA A 15 -12.56 -22.04 15.14
N LEU A 16 -11.86 -23.09 14.72
CA LEU A 16 -10.77 -22.99 13.74
C LEU A 16 -11.30 -22.66 12.36
N GLU A 17 -12.36 -23.32 11.89
CA GLU A 17 -12.96 -23.09 10.58
C GLU A 17 -13.46 -21.65 10.45
N GLU A 18 -14.18 -21.13 11.43
CA GLU A 18 -14.65 -19.76 11.45
C GLU A 18 -13.51 -18.74 11.41
N ARG A 19 -12.47 -18.95 12.22
CA ARG A 19 -11.30 -18.07 12.26
C ARG A 19 -10.48 -18.14 10.98
N TYR A 20 -10.29 -19.32 10.40
CA TYR A 20 -9.61 -19.48 9.12
C TYR A 20 -10.38 -18.82 7.98
N LEU A 21 -11.70 -18.97 7.95
CA LEU A 21 -12.55 -18.34 6.95
C LEU A 21 -12.48 -16.80 7.08
N ALA A 22 -12.61 -16.27 8.28
CA ALA A 22 -12.50 -14.83 8.54
C ALA A 22 -11.12 -14.29 8.11
N TYR A 23 -10.04 -14.98 8.47
CA TYR A 23 -8.68 -14.62 8.06
C TYR A 23 -8.51 -14.65 6.52
N ALA A 24 -8.98 -15.71 5.87
CA ALA A 24 -8.89 -15.85 4.42
C ALA A 24 -9.69 -14.75 3.69
N LEU A 25 -10.91 -14.47 4.14
CA LEU A 25 -11.75 -13.41 3.57
C LEU A 25 -11.10 -12.04 3.74
N THR A 26 -10.60 -11.70 4.93
CA THR A 26 -9.92 -10.43 5.19
C THR A 26 -8.66 -10.31 4.31
N THR A 27 -7.87 -11.38 4.19
CA THR A 27 -6.67 -11.36 3.35
C THR A 27 -7.01 -11.16 1.86
N ILE A 28 -8.08 -11.75 1.38
CA ILE A 28 -8.51 -11.59 -0.02
C ILE A 28 -9.08 -10.18 -0.24
N MET A 29 -10.03 -9.75 0.58
CA MET A 29 -10.78 -8.50 0.38
C MET A 29 -9.93 -7.26 0.67
N ASP A 30 -9.16 -7.28 1.76
CA ASP A 30 -8.41 -6.11 2.22
C ASP A 30 -6.96 -6.05 1.71
N ARG A 31 -6.50 -7.08 1.03
CA ARG A 31 -5.11 -7.13 0.55
C ARG A 31 -4.97 -7.47 -0.93
N ALA A 32 -5.61 -8.54 -1.40
CA ALA A 32 -5.34 -9.10 -2.72
C ALA A 32 -6.18 -8.47 -3.84
N LEU A 33 -7.44 -8.12 -3.57
CA LEU A 33 -8.34 -7.60 -4.59
C LEU A 33 -8.11 -6.12 -4.86
N PRO A 34 -7.98 -5.73 -6.14
CA PRO A 34 -8.01 -4.33 -6.53
C PRO A 34 -9.44 -3.79 -6.47
N ASP A 35 -9.57 -2.49 -6.20
CA ASP A 35 -10.86 -1.80 -6.28
C ASP A 35 -11.32 -1.71 -7.75
N SER A 36 -12.58 -2.02 -8.01
CA SER A 36 -13.14 -2.01 -9.38
C SER A 36 -13.21 -0.61 -10.01
N ARG A 37 -13.14 0.45 -9.20
CA ARG A 37 -13.24 1.84 -9.66
C ARG A 37 -11.94 2.37 -10.25
N ASP A 38 -10.80 2.00 -9.66
CA ASP A 38 -9.49 2.55 -10.02
C ASP A 38 -8.38 1.50 -10.13
N GLY A 39 -8.67 0.23 -9.84
CA GLY A 39 -7.70 -0.85 -9.91
C GLY A 39 -6.65 -0.85 -8.80
N LEU A 40 -6.78 0.01 -7.79
CA LEU A 40 -5.80 0.12 -6.72
C LEU A 40 -6.08 -0.88 -5.60
N LYS A 41 -5.02 -1.51 -5.10
CA LYS A 41 -5.05 -2.27 -3.85
C LYS A 41 -4.80 -1.34 -2.66
N PRO A 42 -5.16 -1.75 -1.43
CA PRO A 42 -4.95 -0.92 -0.24
C PRO A 42 -3.50 -0.44 -0.06
N VAL A 43 -2.51 -1.28 -0.36
CA VAL A 43 -1.09 -0.88 -0.28
C VAL A 43 -0.74 0.21 -1.28
N HIS A 44 -1.31 0.19 -2.49
CA HIS A 44 -1.13 1.25 -3.50
C HIS A 44 -1.65 2.59 -2.97
N ARG A 45 -2.88 2.60 -2.43
CA ARG A 45 -3.48 3.81 -1.82
C ARG A 45 -2.63 4.38 -0.70
N ARG A 46 -2.11 3.51 0.18
CA ARG A 46 -1.27 3.91 1.31
C ARG A 46 0.05 4.52 0.86
N ILE A 47 0.67 3.98 -0.19
CA ILE A 47 1.89 4.55 -0.79
C ILE A 47 1.59 5.92 -1.38
N LEU A 48 0.58 6.04 -2.24
CA LEU A 48 0.23 7.31 -2.89
C LEU A 48 -0.15 8.38 -1.86
N TYR A 49 -0.95 8.02 -0.87
CA TYR A 49 -1.33 8.94 0.21
C TYR A 49 -0.13 9.34 1.08
N GLY A 50 0.75 8.40 1.41
CA GLY A 50 2.00 8.69 2.14
C GLY A 50 2.90 9.67 1.38
N MET A 51 3.06 9.46 0.06
CA MET A 51 3.83 10.35 -0.80
C MET A 51 3.16 11.74 -0.92
N PHE A 52 1.84 11.79 -0.99
CA PHE A 52 1.08 13.04 -0.96
C PHE A 52 1.34 13.83 0.34
N LYS A 53 1.26 13.16 1.51
CA LYS A 53 1.56 13.78 2.81
C LYS A 53 3.02 14.23 2.95
N LEU A 54 3.94 13.62 2.22
CA LEU A 54 5.34 14.05 2.11
C LEU A 54 5.54 15.17 1.07
N SER A 55 4.47 15.66 0.43
CA SER A 55 4.49 16.69 -0.62
C SER A 55 5.38 16.33 -1.81
N LEU A 56 5.42 15.04 -2.18
CA LEU A 56 6.21 14.52 -3.29
C LEU A 56 5.47 14.66 -4.63
N LYS A 57 5.23 15.90 -5.05
CA LYS A 57 4.55 16.21 -6.31
C LYS A 57 5.42 15.89 -7.53
N ALA A 58 4.80 15.77 -8.70
CA ALA A 58 5.46 15.45 -9.96
C ALA A 58 6.61 16.42 -10.34
N ASN A 59 6.47 17.67 -9.95
CA ASN A 59 7.47 18.71 -10.20
C ASN A 59 8.38 18.99 -8.98
N SER A 60 8.24 18.22 -7.89
CA SER A 60 9.09 18.36 -6.71
C SER A 60 10.41 17.59 -6.84
N SER A 61 11.32 17.84 -5.92
CA SER A 61 12.55 17.04 -5.84
C SER A 61 12.28 15.61 -5.42
N PHE A 62 13.04 14.67 -5.98
CA PHE A 62 13.01 13.27 -5.57
C PHE A 62 13.38 13.10 -4.09
N LYS A 63 12.82 12.08 -3.45
CA LYS A 63 13.18 11.65 -2.11
C LYS A 63 13.61 10.18 -2.12
N LYS A 64 14.51 9.82 -1.23
CA LYS A 64 14.92 8.41 -1.08
C LYS A 64 13.71 7.50 -0.87
N SER A 65 13.66 6.41 -1.63
CA SER A 65 12.58 5.41 -1.50
C SER A 65 12.49 4.86 -0.08
N ALA A 66 13.61 4.72 0.62
CA ALA A 66 13.64 4.33 2.02
C ALA A 66 12.86 5.29 2.94
N ARG A 67 12.84 6.60 2.63
CA ARG A 67 12.04 7.57 3.37
C ARG A 67 10.55 7.35 3.16
N VAL A 68 10.15 7.14 1.92
CA VAL A 68 8.74 6.85 1.57
C VAL A 68 8.27 5.57 2.24
N VAL A 69 9.05 4.49 2.12
CA VAL A 69 8.73 3.19 2.73
C VAL A 69 8.62 3.32 4.25
N GLY A 70 9.56 3.99 4.91
CA GLY A 70 9.54 4.18 6.35
C GLY A 70 8.31 4.97 6.84
N ASP A 71 7.93 6.03 6.15
CA ASP A 71 6.75 6.84 6.50
C ASP A 71 5.45 6.05 6.30
N VAL A 72 5.33 5.32 5.18
CA VAL A 72 4.16 4.48 4.88
C VAL A 72 4.03 3.34 5.90
N MET A 73 5.14 2.64 6.20
CA MET A 73 5.15 1.56 7.18
C MET A 73 4.77 2.06 8.57
N GLY A 74 5.33 3.18 9.00
CA GLY A 74 5.13 3.69 10.34
C GLY A 74 3.74 4.28 10.60
N ARG A 75 3.02 4.73 9.57
CA ARG A 75 1.74 5.44 9.73
C ARG A 75 0.54 4.70 9.18
N PHE A 76 0.70 3.96 8.08
CA PHE A 76 -0.45 3.49 7.29
C PHE A 76 -0.43 1.99 7.03
N HIS A 77 0.73 1.33 7.08
CA HIS A 77 0.86 -0.06 6.68
C HIS A 77 1.82 -0.83 7.61
N PRO A 78 1.34 -1.31 8.77
CA PRO A 78 2.16 -1.97 9.79
C PRO A 78 2.57 -3.40 9.37
N HIS A 79 3.19 -3.54 8.19
CA HIS A 79 3.70 -4.78 7.61
C HIS A 79 5.15 -4.58 7.17
N GLY A 80 5.78 -5.62 6.64
CA GLY A 80 7.18 -5.57 6.24
C GLY A 80 7.49 -4.51 5.18
N ASP A 81 8.62 -3.84 5.33
CA ASP A 81 9.13 -2.80 4.43
C ASP A 81 9.35 -3.29 2.99
N GLN A 82 9.78 -4.55 2.85
CA GLN A 82 10.02 -5.14 1.53
C GLN A 82 8.76 -5.16 0.66
N ALA A 83 7.61 -5.53 1.21
CA ALA A 83 6.36 -5.57 0.48
C ALA A 83 5.92 -4.18 -0.01
N ILE A 84 6.16 -3.14 0.80
CA ILE A 84 5.90 -1.75 0.43
C ILE A 84 6.85 -1.32 -0.68
N TYR A 85 8.15 -1.64 -0.55
CA TYR A 85 9.14 -1.28 -1.54
C TYR A 85 8.92 -1.97 -2.88
N ASP A 86 8.66 -3.28 -2.89
CA ASP A 86 8.36 -4.02 -4.11
C ASP A 86 7.12 -3.47 -4.84
N THR A 87 6.12 -3.04 -4.08
CA THR A 87 4.94 -2.38 -4.64
C THR A 87 5.29 -1.02 -5.23
N LEU A 88 6.08 -0.22 -4.54
CA LEU A 88 6.57 1.08 -5.02
C LEU A 88 7.36 0.92 -6.32
N VAL A 89 8.23 -0.08 -6.38
CA VAL A 89 9.00 -0.42 -7.59
C VAL A 89 8.08 -0.75 -8.75
N ARG A 90 7.08 -1.61 -8.55
CA ARG A 90 6.12 -1.98 -9.61
C ARG A 90 5.33 -0.80 -10.13
N LEU A 91 4.95 0.14 -9.28
CA LEU A 91 4.23 1.35 -9.69
C LEU A 91 5.10 2.34 -10.48
N ALA A 92 6.42 2.19 -10.44
CA ALA A 92 7.37 3.00 -11.20
C ALA A 92 7.81 2.35 -12.53
N GLN A 93 7.53 1.06 -12.73
CA GLN A 93 7.95 0.31 -13.91
C GLN A 93 6.93 0.47 -15.05
N ASP A 94 7.33 1.02 -16.18
CA ASP A 94 6.50 1.22 -17.36
C ASP A 94 6.11 -0.09 -18.07
N PHE A 95 6.89 -1.16 -17.88
CA PHE A 95 6.56 -2.50 -18.37
C PHE A 95 5.65 -3.29 -17.42
N SER A 96 5.49 -2.87 -16.17
CA SER A 96 4.61 -3.54 -15.18
C SER A 96 3.22 -2.93 -15.13
N VAL A 97 3.09 -1.64 -15.38
CA VAL A 97 1.83 -0.89 -15.33
C VAL A 97 1.67 -0.02 -16.57
N ARG A 98 0.44 0.08 -17.08
CA ARG A 98 0.15 0.92 -18.24
C ARG A 98 0.44 2.40 -17.99
N TRP A 99 0.14 2.87 -16.79
CA TRP A 99 0.32 4.26 -16.36
C TRP A 99 1.12 4.27 -15.06
N PRO A 100 2.43 4.50 -15.10
CA PRO A 100 3.22 4.62 -13.89
C PRO A 100 2.71 5.74 -12.99
N LEU A 101 2.49 5.42 -11.73
CA LEU A 101 2.03 6.38 -10.73
C LEU A 101 3.20 6.98 -9.95
N ILE A 102 4.36 6.35 -10.04
CA ILE A 102 5.59 6.78 -9.39
C ILE A 102 6.63 7.06 -10.46
N ASP A 103 7.25 8.22 -10.37
CA ASP A 103 8.44 8.59 -11.12
C ASP A 103 9.65 8.22 -10.27
N GLY A 104 10.45 7.27 -10.78
CA GLY A 104 11.60 6.70 -10.10
C GLY A 104 12.91 7.19 -10.66
N GLN A 105 13.87 7.50 -9.79
CA GLN A 105 15.25 7.81 -10.17
C GLN A 105 16.21 6.76 -9.59
N GLY A 106 17.02 6.16 -10.45
CA GLY A 106 17.93 5.07 -10.13
C GLY A 106 17.51 3.76 -10.79
N ASN A 107 18.03 2.65 -10.30
CA ASN A 107 17.72 1.33 -10.86
C ASN A 107 16.46 0.75 -10.22
N PHE A 108 15.36 0.76 -10.98
CA PHE A 108 14.07 0.15 -10.62
C PHE A 108 13.84 -1.21 -11.29
N GLY A 109 14.91 -1.88 -11.71
CA GLY A 109 14.83 -3.14 -12.44
C GLY A 109 14.56 -2.95 -13.94
N ASN A 110 14.49 -4.06 -14.66
CA ASN A 110 14.21 -4.07 -16.08
C ASN A 110 13.31 -5.26 -16.46
N ILE A 111 12.90 -5.29 -17.74
CA ILE A 111 12.05 -6.34 -18.29
C ILE A 111 12.79 -7.70 -18.37
N ASP A 112 14.11 -7.69 -18.41
CA ASP A 112 14.92 -8.91 -18.49
C ASP A 112 15.04 -9.64 -17.14
N GLY A 113 14.42 -9.10 -16.08
CA GLY A 113 14.34 -9.74 -14.79
C GLY A 113 15.37 -9.29 -13.76
N ASP A 114 16.15 -8.25 -14.06
CA ASP A 114 17.05 -7.67 -13.05
C ASP A 114 16.24 -7.00 -11.95
N ASN A 115 16.63 -7.25 -10.72
CA ASN A 115 15.97 -6.68 -9.55
C ASN A 115 16.27 -5.19 -9.41
N ALA A 116 15.34 -4.46 -8.81
CA ALA A 116 15.59 -3.09 -8.40
C ALA A 116 16.73 -3.01 -7.37
N ALA A 117 17.46 -1.92 -7.39
CA ALA A 117 18.45 -1.62 -6.35
C ALA A 117 17.76 -1.46 -4.98
N ALA A 118 18.49 -1.63 -3.90
CA ALA A 118 17.93 -1.42 -2.56
C ALA A 118 17.38 0.00 -2.38
N MET A 119 16.30 0.13 -1.60
CA MET A 119 15.55 1.39 -1.41
C MET A 119 16.39 2.59 -0.92
N ARG A 120 17.58 2.33 -0.34
CA ARG A 120 18.52 3.38 0.05
C ARG A 120 19.22 4.05 -1.12
N TYR A 121 19.25 3.39 -2.29
CA TYR A 121 19.92 3.91 -3.50
C TYR A 121 18.92 4.55 -4.49
N THR A 122 17.65 4.15 -4.45
CA THR A 122 16.62 4.66 -5.34
C THR A 122 15.91 5.87 -4.74
N GLU A 123 15.35 6.69 -5.61
CA GLU A 123 14.58 7.87 -5.25
C GLU A 123 13.25 7.87 -5.99
N ALA A 124 12.24 8.47 -5.41
CA ALA A 124 10.89 8.46 -5.96
C ALA A 124 10.14 9.78 -5.72
N ARG A 125 9.18 10.05 -6.61
CA ARG A 125 8.15 11.09 -6.46
C ARG A 125 6.87 10.65 -7.20
N LEU A 126 5.78 11.37 -7.03
CA LEU A 126 4.55 11.11 -7.77
C LEU A 126 4.68 11.53 -9.23
N THR A 127 3.94 10.86 -10.12
CA THR A 127 3.72 11.33 -11.49
C THR A 127 2.53 12.28 -11.56
N THR A 128 2.38 13.00 -12.66
CA THR A 128 1.21 13.86 -12.92
C THR A 128 -0.10 13.04 -12.90
N ILE A 129 -0.06 11.80 -13.37
CA ILE A 129 -1.22 10.91 -13.35
C ILE A 129 -1.62 10.54 -11.92
N ALA A 130 -0.64 10.30 -11.06
CA ALA A 130 -0.91 10.06 -9.65
C ALA A 130 -1.51 11.30 -8.96
N GLU A 131 -1.10 12.50 -9.33
CA GLU A 131 -1.72 13.75 -8.82
C GLU A 131 -3.19 13.85 -9.22
N LEU A 132 -3.56 13.48 -10.45
CA LEU A 132 -4.96 13.44 -10.88
C LEU A 132 -5.80 12.46 -10.06
N LEU A 133 -5.24 11.31 -9.67
CA LEU A 133 -5.94 10.37 -8.78
C LEU A 133 -6.12 10.89 -7.35
N LEU A 134 -5.31 11.86 -6.94
CA LEU A 134 -5.34 12.46 -5.61
C LEU A 134 -6.07 13.81 -5.60
N GLU A 135 -6.57 14.27 -6.74
CA GLU A 135 -7.33 15.50 -6.85
C GLU A 135 -8.58 15.43 -5.95
N GLY A 136 -8.85 16.51 -5.20
CA GLY A 136 -9.98 16.58 -4.28
C GLY A 136 -9.81 15.83 -2.95
N ILE A 137 -8.67 15.18 -2.70
CA ILE A 137 -8.45 14.40 -1.46
C ILE A 137 -8.52 15.26 -0.17
N ASP A 138 -8.20 16.55 -0.28
CA ASP A 138 -8.28 17.50 0.83
C ASP A 138 -9.65 18.22 0.90
N GLU A 139 -10.59 17.91 0.00
CA GLU A 139 -11.92 18.54 -0.09
C GLU A 139 -13.01 17.74 0.66
N ASP A 140 -12.61 16.82 1.53
CA ASP A 140 -13.51 15.93 2.28
C ASP A 140 -14.44 15.08 1.37
N ALA A 141 -13.99 14.82 0.15
CA ALA A 141 -14.72 14.07 -0.87
C ALA A 141 -14.57 12.54 -0.71
N VAL A 142 -13.70 12.09 0.20
CA VAL A 142 -13.40 10.67 0.46
C VAL A 142 -13.45 10.36 1.94
N GLU A 143 -13.91 9.16 2.27
CA GLU A 143 -13.89 8.67 3.64
C GLU A 143 -12.56 7.98 3.97
N PHE A 144 -11.98 8.32 5.11
CA PHE A 144 -10.78 7.66 5.64
C PHE A 144 -11.19 6.59 6.65
N ARG A 145 -10.57 5.42 6.54
CA ARG A 145 -10.71 4.34 7.52
C ARG A 145 -9.50 4.30 8.43
N SER A 146 -9.71 4.02 9.72
CA SER A 146 -8.63 3.67 10.64
C SER A 146 -7.94 2.38 10.18
N THR A 147 -6.63 2.34 10.29
CA THR A 147 -5.82 1.14 9.96
C THR A 147 -5.35 0.46 11.21
#